data_f4eede62efa9291e72220e02fda52402
#
_entry.id   f4eede62efa9291e72220e02fda52402
#
_cell.length_a   1.000
_cell.length_b   1.000
_cell.length_c   1.000
_cell.angle_alpha   90.00
_cell.angle_beta   90.00
_cell.angle_gamma   90.00
#
_symmetry.space_group_name_H-M   'P 1'
#
loop_
_entity.id
_entity.type
_entity.pdbx_description
1 polymer ?
#
loop_
_entity_poly.entity_id
_entity_poly.type
_entity_poly.pdbx_seq_one_letter_code
_entity_poly.pdbx_strand_id
1 'polypeptide(L)'
;MSTILKVDDINVYYGSIHAIKGISFHVEEGEIVTLIGANGAGKSTTLNTISGLLRSRTGSITLNGQPIDHIPPHKVVEHGLAMCPEGRRIFLQMTVEENLEMGAFTVKDINMDAEKERVFELFPRLKERRTQIGGTLSGGEQQMLAMGRALMSKPHLMMMDEPSMGLAPILVEQIFDIIKNLHKEGTTILLVEQNAQAALSIADRGYVLETGKIVAEGTGAELLASPVIKRAYLGGEREEEPEKEGAYYF
;
A
#
# COMPACT_ATOMS: atom_id res chain seq x y z
N MET A 1 -11.13 -3.23 -18.83
CA MET A 1 -9.88 -2.81 -18.15
C MET A 1 -8.91 -3.97 -18.28
N SER A 2 -7.62 -3.71 -18.34
CA SER A 2 -6.61 -4.78 -18.43
C SER A 2 -6.03 -5.07 -17.04
N THR A 3 -5.81 -6.35 -16.73
CA THR A 3 -5.19 -6.75 -15.46
C THR A 3 -3.71 -6.36 -15.46
N ILE A 4 -3.33 -5.41 -14.61
CA ILE A 4 -1.93 -4.97 -14.47
C ILE A 4 -1.13 -5.89 -13.54
N LEU A 5 -1.73 -6.32 -12.42
CA LEU A 5 -1.13 -7.25 -11.47
C LEU A 5 -2.05 -8.46 -11.26
N LYS A 6 -1.51 -9.65 -11.39
CA LYS A 6 -2.18 -10.88 -11.00
C LYS A 6 -1.31 -11.65 -10.01
N VAL A 7 -1.87 -12.00 -8.88
CA VAL A 7 -1.32 -12.87 -7.85
C VAL A 7 -2.16 -14.15 -7.84
N ASP A 8 -1.54 -15.31 -7.96
CA ASP A 8 -2.22 -16.58 -8.13
C ASP A 8 -1.66 -17.65 -7.19
N ASP A 9 -2.47 -18.07 -6.21
CA ASP A 9 -2.20 -19.12 -5.20
C ASP A 9 -0.82 -19.02 -4.53
N ILE A 10 -0.38 -17.81 -4.17
CA ILE A 10 0.93 -17.65 -3.53
C ILE A 10 0.92 -18.17 -2.10
N ASN A 11 1.99 -18.93 -1.76
CA ASN A 11 2.26 -19.44 -0.43
C ASN A 11 3.62 -18.96 0.07
N VAL A 12 3.67 -18.21 1.17
CA VAL A 12 4.89 -17.57 1.68
C VAL A 12 5.19 -18.04 3.10
N TYR A 13 6.45 -18.30 3.37
CA TYR A 13 6.91 -18.83 4.64
C TYR A 13 8.08 -18.02 5.22
N TYR A 14 8.07 -17.82 6.53
CA TYR A 14 9.23 -17.40 7.33
C TYR A 14 9.72 -18.62 8.12
N GLY A 15 10.72 -19.33 7.58
CA GLY A 15 11.16 -20.61 8.14
C GLY A 15 10.02 -21.64 8.11
N SER A 16 9.53 -22.04 9.29
CA SER A 16 8.39 -22.95 9.45
C SER A 16 7.03 -22.24 9.51
N ILE A 17 7.00 -20.93 9.67
CA ILE A 17 5.75 -20.16 9.80
C ILE A 17 5.15 -19.92 8.43
N HIS A 18 3.95 -20.46 8.18
CA HIS A 18 3.17 -20.24 6.96
C HIS A 18 2.43 -18.91 7.07
N ALA A 19 3.03 -17.84 6.53
CA ALA A 19 2.53 -16.48 6.66
C ALA A 19 1.42 -16.13 5.65
N ILE A 20 1.57 -16.56 4.40
CA ILE A 20 0.55 -16.41 3.33
C ILE A 20 0.16 -17.79 2.84
N LYS A 21 -1.14 -18.05 2.77
CA LYS A 21 -1.73 -19.40 2.68
C LYS A 21 -2.63 -19.53 1.45
N GLY A 22 -2.03 -19.46 0.26
CA GLY A 22 -2.74 -19.65 -1.00
C GLY A 22 -3.65 -18.47 -1.33
N ILE A 23 -3.13 -17.23 -1.33
CA ILE A 23 -3.95 -16.07 -1.72
C ILE A 23 -3.88 -15.85 -3.23
N SER A 24 -5.03 -15.47 -3.79
CA SER A 24 -5.17 -15.04 -5.18
C SER A 24 -5.95 -13.73 -5.22
N PHE A 25 -5.45 -12.75 -5.98
CA PHE A 25 -6.14 -11.49 -6.24
C PHE A 25 -5.56 -10.80 -7.48
N HIS A 26 -6.22 -9.76 -7.94
CA HIS A 26 -5.75 -9.00 -9.09
C HIS A 26 -6.01 -7.51 -8.91
N VAL A 27 -5.28 -6.71 -9.71
CA VAL A 27 -5.46 -5.27 -9.82
C VAL A 27 -5.63 -4.94 -11.30
N GLU A 28 -6.69 -4.23 -11.65
CA GLU A 28 -6.91 -3.72 -12.99
C GLU A 28 -6.19 -2.38 -13.17
N GLU A 29 -5.85 -2.06 -14.42
CA GLU A 29 -5.25 -0.77 -14.74
C GLU A 29 -6.21 0.39 -14.41
N GLY A 30 -5.70 1.39 -13.69
CA GLY A 30 -6.48 2.54 -13.25
C GLY A 30 -7.39 2.28 -12.05
N GLU A 31 -7.23 1.17 -11.30
CA GLU A 31 -7.95 0.95 -10.04
C GLU A 31 -7.16 1.41 -8.81
N ILE A 32 -7.89 1.77 -7.74
CA ILE A 32 -7.41 1.68 -6.36
C ILE A 32 -7.90 0.36 -5.76
N VAL A 33 -7.00 -0.57 -5.55
CA VAL A 33 -7.29 -1.81 -4.81
C VAL A 33 -6.71 -1.71 -3.41
N THR A 34 -7.46 -2.12 -2.39
CA THR A 34 -6.95 -2.14 -1.02
C THR A 34 -6.91 -3.54 -0.41
N LEU A 35 -5.82 -3.85 0.31
CA LEU A 35 -5.73 -5.01 1.20
C LEU A 35 -5.89 -4.51 2.63
N ILE A 36 -6.98 -4.88 3.28
CA ILE A 36 -7.24 -4.55 4.68
C ILE A 36 -7.13 -5.79 5.57
N GLY A 37 -6.87 -5.59 6.84
CA GLY A 37 -6.76 -6.68 7.81
C GLY A 37 -6.00 -6.23 9.07
N ALA A 38 -6.11 -7.01 10.13
CA ALA A 38 -5.41 -6.76 11.38
C ALA A 38 -3.87 -6.85 11.22
N ASN A 39 -3.14 -6.36 12.22
CA ASN A 39 -1.68 -6.55 12.27
C ASN A 39 -1.35 -8.05 12.30
N GLY A 40 -0.37 -8.45 11.49
CA GLY A 40 -0.01 -9.85 11.30
C GLY A 40 -0.91 -10.64 10.33
N ALA A 41 -1.91 -10.02 9.69
CA ALA A 41 -2.76 -10.69 8.71
C ALA A 41 -2.01 -11.12 7.44
N GLY A 42 -0.84 -10.55 7.15
CA GLY A 42 -0.02 -10.87 5.99
C GLY A 42 0.08 -9.75 4.95
N LYS A 43 -0.46 -8.56 5.22
CA LYS A 43 -0.51 -7.43 4.28
C LYS A 43 0.87 -7.04 3.74
N SER A 44 1.79 -6.62 4.60
CA SER A 44 3.17 -6.23 4.22
C SER A 44 3.96 -7.41 3.66
N THR A 45 3.71 -8.64 4.14
CA THR A 45 4.29 -9.86 3.56
C THR A 45 3.88 -10.03 2.10
N THR A 46 2.62 -9.75 1.77
CA THR A 46 2.11 -9.80 0.39
C THR A 46 2.83 -8.77 -0.49
N LEU A 47 2.91 -7.49 -0.05
CA LEU A 47 3.62 -6.45 -0.80
C LEU A 47 5.11 -6.78 -0.98
N ASN A 48 5.78 -7.27 0.07
CA ASN A 48 7.18 -7.69 0.00
C ASN A 48 7.39 -8.87 -0.96
N THR A 49 6.40 -9.74 -1.09
CA THR A 49 6.46 -10.85 -2.06
C THR A 49 6.30 -10.35 -3.49
N ILE A 50 5.35 -9.45 -3.73
CA ILE A 50 5.13 -8.84 -5.05
C ILE A 50 6.36 -8.04 -5.49
N SER A 51 6.97 -7.27 -4.58
CA SER A 51 8.19 -6.49 -4.87
C SER A 51 9.45 -7.35 -5.03
N GLY A 52 9.37 -8.67 -4.81
CA GLY A 52 10.50 -9.60 -4.92
C GLY A 52 11.48 -9.59 -3.73
N LEU A 53 11.15 -8.85 -2.64
CA LEU A 53 11.93 -8.86 -1.40
C LEU A 53 11.77 -10.18 -0.63
N LEU A 54 10.61 -10.83 -0.80
CA LEU A 54 10.34 -12.19 -0.34
C LEU A 54 10.03 -13.08 -1.55
N ARG A 55 10.12 -14.40 -1.37
CA ARG A 55 9.79 -15.37 -2.41
C ARG A 55 8.62 -16.23 -1.95
N SER A 56 7.65 -16.41 -2.83
CA SER A 56 6.63 -17.43 -2.65
C SER A 56 7.26 -18.82 -2.82
N ARG A 57 6.80 -19.79 -2.06
CA ARG A 57 7.20 -21.18 -2.24
C ARG A 57 6.45 -21.83 -3.40
N THR A 58 5.19 -21.44 -3.60
CA THR A 58 4.31 -21.87 -4.69
C THR A 58 3.46 -20.69 -5.14
N GLY A 59 2.78 -20.86 -6.27
CA GLY A 59 1.99 -19.82 -6.90
C GLY A 59 2.79 -18.97 -7.88
N SER A 60 2.17 -17.97 -8.46
CA SER A 60 2.80 -17.09 -9.44
C SER A 60 2.35 -15.65 -9.30
N ILE A 61 3.20 -14.72 -9.74
CA ILE A 61 2.91 -13.29 -9.76
C ILE A 61 3.27 -12.75 -11.15
N THR A 62 2.33 -12.10 -11.81
CA THR A 62 2.56 -11.43 -13.09
C THR A 62 2.24 -9.94 -12.99
N LEU A 63 3.09 -9.13 -13.64
CA LEU A 63 2.91 -7.69 -13.80
C LEU A 63 2.86 -7.39 -15.31
N ASN A 64 1.81 -6.75 -15.79
CA ASN A 64 1.56 -6.54 -17.22
C ASN A 64 1.70 -7.84 -18.04
N GLY A 65 1.21 -8.97 -17.51
CA GLY A 65 1.31 -10.29 -18.11
C GLY A 65 2.71 -10.93 -18.09
N GLN A 66 3.72 -10.26 -17.53
CA GLN A 66 5.09 -10.78 -17.40
C GLN A 66 5.29 -11.37 -16.00
N PRO A 67 5.87 -12.58 -15.87
CA PRO A 67 6.15 -13.17 -14.57
C PRO A 67 7.25 -12.38 -13.83
N ILE A 68 7.00 -12.04 -12.56
CA ILE A 68 7.93 -11.28 -11.71
C ILE A 68 8.38 -12.03 -10.45
N ASP A 69 7.83 -13.20 -10.17
CA ASP A 69 8.07 -13.99 -8.95
C ASP A 69 9.52 -14.47 -8.79
N HIS A 70 10.30 -14.53 -9.89
CA HIS A 70 11.70 -15.00 -9.85
C HIS A 70 12.73 -13.94 -10.21
N ILE A 71 12.32 -12.72 -10.57
CA ILE A 71 13.27 -11.65 -10.89
C ILE A 71 13.75 -10.91 -9.63
N PRO A 72 14.96 -10.31 -9.65
CA PRO A 72 15.46 -9.55 -8.51
C PRO A 72 14.61 -8.30 -8.24
N PRO A 73 14.51 -7.80 -6.97
CA PRO A 73 13.68 -6.64 -6.62
C PRO A 73 13.95 -5.39 -7.46
N HIS A 74 15.22 -5.08 -7.74
CA HIS A 74 15.58 -3.91 -8.56
C HIS A 74 15.07 -4.02 -10.00
N LYS A 75 14.89 -5.25 -10.52
CA LYS A 75 14.29 -5.45 -11.83
C LYS A 75 12.77 -5.31 -11.81
N VAL A 76 12.11 -5.61 -10.71
CA VAL A 76 10.67 -5.38 -10.56
C VAL A 76 10.33 -3.90 -10.75
N VAL A 77 11.18 -3.00 -10.25
CA VAL A 77 11.02 -1.55 -10.44
C VAL A 77 11.12 -1.17 -11.92
N GLU A 78 12.05 -1.77 -12.68
CA GLU A 78 12.20 -1.55 -14.13
C GLU A 78 10.95 -1.99 -14.93
N HIS A 79 10.14 -2.92 -14.38
CA HIS A 79 8.85 -3.31 -14.96
C HIS A 79 7.70 -2.36 -14.63
N GLY A 80 7.96 -1.24 -13.95
CA GLY A 80 6.96 -0.21 -13.67
C GLY A 80 6.19 -0.41 -12.36
N LEU A 81 6.74 -1.15 -11.39
CA LEU A 81 6.19 -1.29 -10.05
C LEU A 81 7.04 -0.48 -9.07
N ALA A 82 6.42 0.47 -8.35
CA ALA A 82 7.06 1.16 -7.24
C ALA A 82 6.40 0.78 -5.91
N MET A 83 7.18 0.78 -4.84
CA MET A 83 6.70 0.53 -3.49
C MET A 83 7.10 1.67 -2.55
N CYS A 84 6.10 2.23 -1.85
CA CYS A 84 6.30 3.06 -0.67
C CYS A 84 6.17 2.15 0.57
N PRO A 85 7.28 1.72 1.18
CA PRO A 85 7.25 0.75 2.28
C PRO A 85 6.83 1.40 3.59
N GLU A 86 6.38 0.57 4.54
CA GLU A 86 6.18 0.97 5.93
C GLU A 86 7.45 1.61 6.53
N GLY A 87 7.27 2.61 7.38
CA GLY A 87 8.37 3.31 8.04
C GLY A 87 9.14 4.26 7.12
N ARG A 88 8.51 4.69 6.00
CA ARG A 88 8.99 5.74 5.09
C ARG A 88 10.27 5.39 4.33
N ARG A 89 11.30 4.83 4.98
CA ARG A 89 12.59 4.38 4.41
C ARG A 89 13.27 5.41 3.50
N ILE A 90 13.20 6.69 3.87
CA ILE A 90 13.93 7.76 3.17
C ILE A 90 15.42 7.76 3.54
N PHE A 91 16.24 8.40 2.72
CA PHE A 91 17.65 8.61 3.01
C PHE A 91 17.79 9.83 3.93
N LEU A 92 17.94 9.57 5.23
CA LEU A 92 17.88 10.60 6.28
C LEU A 92 18.99 11.67 6.18
N GLN A 93 20.11 11.35 5.57
CA GLN A 93 21.27 12.26 5.42
C GLN A 93 21.28 13.01 4.09
N MET A 94 20.39 12.66 3.17
CA MET A 94 20.21 13.34 1.89
C MET A 94 19.15 14.44 2.01
N THR A 95 19.24 15.44 1.15
CA THR A 95 18.22 16.46 0.99
C THR A 95 16.93 15.88 0.43
N VAL A 96 15.83 16.64 0.46
CA VAL A 96 14.59 16.30 -0.21
C VAL A 96 14.83 16.02 -1.68
N GLU A 97 15.54 16.93 -2.37
CA GLU A 97 15.81 16.83 -3.81
C GLU A 97 16.63 15.59 -4.15
N GLU A 98 17.70 15.31 -3.42
CA GLU A 98 18.53 14.11 -3.60
C GLU A 98 17.74 12.83 -3.36
N ASN A 99 16.84 12.80 -2.35
CA ASN A 99 15.93 11.66 -2.14
C ASN A 99 15.01 11.42 -3.34
N LEU A 100 14.48 12.49 -3.95
CA LEU A 100 13.65 12.35 -5.16
C LEU A 100 14.47 11.80 -6.32
N GLU A 101 15.67 12.34 -6.58
CA GLU A 101 16.56 11.89 -7.65
C GLU A 101 16.90 10.40 -7.53
N MET A 102 17.11 9.90 -6.31
CA MET A 102 17.32 8.47 -6.06
C MET A 102 16.12 7.60 -6.51
N GLY A 103 14.90 8.15 -6.48
CA GLY A 103 13.71 7.44 -6.96
C GLY A 103 13.70 7.19 -8.47
N ALA A 104 14.37 8.03 -9.22
CA ALA A 104 14.47 7.94 -10.67
C ALA A 104 15.66 7.09 -11.18
N PHE A 105 16.45 6.48 -10.28
CA PHE A 105 17.70 5.79 -10.61
C PHE A 105 17.58 4.73 -11.71
N THR A 106 16.44 4.07 -11.81
CA THR A 106 16.19 3.02 -12.83
C THR A 106 15.58 3.54 -14.12
N VAL A 107 15.16 4.81 -14.16
CA VAL A 107 14.46 5.38 -15.32
C VAL A 107 15.47 5.91 -16.33
N LYS A 108 15.41 5.40 -17.56
CA LYS A 108 16.25 5.88 -18.66
C LYS A 108 15.62 7.11 -19.30
N ASP A 109 16.45 8.02 -19.78
CA ASP A 109 16.05 9.21 -20.58
C ASP A 109 15.00 10.10 -19.85
N ILE A 110 15.10 10.20 -18.52
CA ILE A 110 14.21 11.02 -17.71
C ILE A 110 14.63 12.51 -17.78
N ASN A 111 13.66 13.39 -17.98
CA ASN A 111 13.85 14.82 -17.67
C ASN A 111 13.66 15.00 -16.15
N MET A 112 14.78 14.93 -15.42
CA MET A 112 14.81 14.96 -13.96
C MET A 112 14.12 16.20 -13.39
N ASP A 113 14.37 17.39 -13.97
CA ASP A 113 13.81 18.63 -13.45
C ASP A 113 12.29 18.69 -13.65
N ALA A 114 11.79 18.26 -14.81
CA ALA A 114 10.35 18.20 -15.06
C ALA A 114 9.65 17.23 -14.11
N GLU A 115 10.25 16.06 -13.83
CA GLU A 115 9.65 15.09 -12.90
C GLU A 115 9.70 15.59 -11.44
N LYS A 116 10.79 16.22 -11.03
CA LYS A 116 10.83 16.85 -9.70
C LYS A 116 9.76 17.93 -9.57
N GLU A 117 9.57 18.78 -10.57
CA GLU A 117 8.52 19.81 -10.53
C GLU A 117 7.12 19.19 -10.45
N ARG A 118 6.82 18.10 -11.21
CA ARG A 118 5.56 17.37 -11.09
C ARG A 118 5.33 16.84 -9.68
N VAL A 119 6.36 16.25 -9.07
CA VAL A 119 6.28 15.79 -7.67
C VAL A 119 6.09 16.96 -6.71
N PHE A 120 6.74 18.10 -6.93
CA PHE A 120 6.58 19.29 -6.11
C PHE A 120 5.20 19.95 -6.24
N GLU A 121 4.52 19.80 -7.39
CA GLU A 121 3.12 20.22 -7.55
C GLU A 121 2.18 19.38 -6.68
N LEU A 122 2.41 18.06 -6.59
CA LEU A 122 1.66 17.16 -5.72
C LEU A 122 1.98 17.38 -4.23
N PHE A 123 3.22 17.77 -3.93
CA PHE A 123 3.73 17.94 -2.57
C PHE A 123 4.39 19.34 -2.38
N PRO A 124 3.61 20.44 -2.34
CA PRO A 124 4.17 21.80 -2.25
C PRO A 124 5.11 22.01 -1.05
N ARG A 125 4.85 21.33 0.07
CA ARG A 125 5.71 21.37 1.25
C ARG A 125 7.11 20.82 0.99
N LEU A 126 7.26 19.84 0.13
CA LEU A 126 8.57 19.34 -0.27
C LEU A 126 9.33 20.36 -1.13
N LYS A 127 8.62 21.11 -1.98
CA LYS A 127 9.21 22.20 -2.78
C LYS A 127 9.81 23.28 -1.92
N GLU A 128 9.08 23.74 -0.88
CA GLU A 128 9.55 24.72 0.10
C GLU A 128 10.82 24.28 0.82
N ARG A 129 11.05 22.96 0.92
CA ARG A 129 12.11 22.33 1.70
C ARG A 129 13.11 21.54 0.85
N ARG A 130 13.18 21.82 -0.46
CA ARG A 130 13.93 21.00 -1.43
C ARG A 130 15.39 20.76 -1.05
N THR A 131 16.04 21.72 -0.40
CA THR A 131 17.43 21.64 0.06
C THR A 131 17.58 21.17 1.52
N GLN A 132 16.45 20.95 2.22
CA GLN A 132 16.47 20.51 3.61
C GLN A 132 16.82 19.01 3.70
N ILE A 133 17.61 18.65 4.72
CA ILE A 133 18.00 17.27 5.01
C ILE A 133 16.74 16.46 5.43
N GLY A 134 16.50 15.32 4.77
CA GLY A 134 15.32 14.49 4.95
C GLY A 134 15.06 14.05 6.40
N GLY A 135 16.13 13.76 7.15
CA GLY A 135 16.04 13.39 8.56
C GLY A 135 15.51 14.47 9.49
N THR A 136 15.49 15.74 9.06
CA THR A 136 15.00 16.90 9.83
C THR A 136 13.55 17.26 9.53
N LEU A 137 12.92 16.57 8.58
CA LEU A 137 11.52 16.74 8.23
C LEU A 137 10.60 16.16 9.31
N SER A 138 9.38 16.71 9.41
CA SER A 138 8.32 16.11 10.21
C SER A 138 7.91 14.73 9.66
N GLY A 139 7.24 13.92 10.48
CA GLY A 139 6.81 12.59 10.06
C GLY A 139 5.93 12.58 8.81
N GLY A 140 5.03 13.56 8.67
CA GLY A 140 4.19 13.69 7.49
C GLY A 140 4.97 14.12 6.25
N GLU A 141 5.91 15.05 6.38
CA GLU A 141 6.77 15.46 5.29
C GLU A 141 7.70 14.33 4.81
N GLN A 142 8.20 13.51 5.75
CA GLN A 142 8.96 12.30 5.40
C GLN A 142 8.10 11.28 4.66
N GLN A 143 6.82 11.14 5.02
CA GLN A 143 5.89 10.27 4.29
C GLN A 143 5.63 10.77 2.88
N MET A 144 5.39 12.09 2.72
CA MET A 144 5.24 12.74 1.42
C MET A 144 6.52 12.54 0.57
N LEU A 145 7.70 12.66 1.19
CA LEU A 145 8.98 12.42 0.51
C LEU A 145 9.13 10.97 0.04
N ALA A 146 8.72 9.99 0.86
CA ALA A 146 8.75 8.58 0.47
C ALA A 146 7.82 8.29 -0.72
N MET A 147 6.61 8.88 -0.72
CA MET A 147 5.67 8.78 -1.83
C MET A 147 6.21 9.48 -3.08
N GLY A 148 6.71 10.72 -2.94
CA GLY A 148 7.31 11.48 -4.04
C GLY A 148 8.49 10.73 -4.67
N ARG A 149 9.36 10.15 -3.86
CA ARG A 149 10.48 9.33 -4.34
C ARG A 149 9.99 8.10 -5.14
N ALA A 150 8.95 7.44 -4.69
CA ALA A 150 8.37 6.31 -5.43
C ALA A 150 7.80 6.76 -6.78
N LEU A 151 7.15 7.92 -6.85
CA LEU A 151 6.60 8.49 -8.09
C LEU A 151 7.67 8.87 -9.11
N MET A 152 8.89 9.21 -8.68
CA MET A 152 9.99 9.52 -9.59
C MET A 152 10.38 8.37 -10.51
N SER A 153 10.04 7.12 -10.16
CA SER A 153 10.23 5.96 -11.04
C SER A 153 9.19 5.84 -12.15
N LYS A 154 8.20 6.74 -12.23
CA LYS A 154 7.08 6.70 -13.18
C LYS A 154 6.36 5.35 -13.19
N PRO A 155 5.88 4.87 -12.05
CA PRO A 155 5.32 3.52 -11.97
C PRO A 155 3.99 3.42 -12.70
N HIS A 156 3.73 2.26 -13.29
CA HIS A 156 2.40 1.88 -13.75
C HIS A 156 1.52 1.41 -12.59
N LEU A 157 2.15 0.78 -11.58
CA LEU A 157 1.52 0.35 -10.34
C LEU A 157 2.31 0.86 -9.14
N MET A 158 1.67 1.64 -8.28
CA MET A 158 2.24 2.10 -7.02
C MET A 158 1.66 1.32 -5.85
N MET A 159 2.51 0.61 -5.12
CA MET A 159 2.16 -0.07 -3.87
C MET A 159 2.49 0.81 -2.68
N MET A 160 1.58 0.89 -1.70
CA MET A 160 1.77 1.68 -0.48
C MET A 160 1.46 0.81 0.75
N ASP A 161 2.43 0.72 1.66
CA ASP A 161 2.32 -0.07 2.88
C ASP A 161 2.09 0.84 4.09
N GLU A 162 0.86 0.90 4.56
CA GLU A 162 0.37 1.69 5.69
C GLU A 162 0.84 3.17 5.67
N PRO A 163 0.59 3.91 4.56
CA PRO A 163 1.11 5.26 4.38
C PRO A 163 0.57 6.26 5.41
N SER A 164 -0.55 5.97 6.06
CA SER A 164 -1.15 6.84 7.08
C SER A 164 -0.67 6.56 8.51
N MET A 165 0.10 5.47 8.72
CA MET A 165 0.46 5.01 10.06
C MET A 165 1.31 6.02 10.84
N GLY A 166 0.89 6.30 12.08
CA GLY A 166 1.62 7.20 12.99
C GLY A 166 1.56 8.68 12.60
N LEU A 167 0.62 9.08 11.74
CA LEU A 167 0.38 10.46 11.36
C LEU A 167 -0.77 11.08 12.18
N ALA A 168 -0.72 12.40 12.35
CA ALA A 168 -1.84 13.15 12.91
C ALA A 168 -3.06 13.10 11.96
N PRO A 169 -4.30 13.16 12.45
CA PRO A 169 -5.51 13.02 11.64
C PRO A 169 -5.55 13.91 10.40
N ILE A 170 -5.17 15.16 10.53
CA ILE A 170 -5.12 16.11 9.40
C ILE A 170 -4.13 15.67 8.30
N LEU A 171 -3.03 15.02 8.66
CA LEU A 171 -2.05 14.50 7.70
C LEU A 171 -2.55 13.20 7.06
N VAL A 172 -3.30 12.39 7.80
CA VAL A 172 -3.97 11.21 7.23
C VAL A 172 -4.91 11.62 6.10
N GLU A 173 -5.78 12.62 6.32
CA GLU A 173 -6.68 13.15 5.29
C GLU A 173 -5.88 13.63 4.07
N GLN A 174 -4.80 14.38 4.28
CA GLN A 174 -3.93 14.85 3.19
C GLN A 174 -3.34 13.70 2.38
N ILE A 175 -2.85 12.62 3.04
CA ILE A 175 -2.30 11.45 2.33
C ILE A 175 -3.39 10.77 1.48
N PHE A 176 -4.60 10.59 2.02
CA PHE A 176 -5.69 9.99 1.25
C PHE A 176 -6.15 10.88 0.09
N ASP A 177 -6.12 12.21 0.23
CA ASP A 177 -6.41 13.14 -0.87
C ASP A 177 -5.33 13.07 -1.96
N ILE A 178 -4.05 12.94 -1.58
CA ILE A 178 -2.96 12.72 -2.53
C ILE A 178 -3.16 11.39 -3.29
N ILE A 179 -3.51 10.31 -2.60
CA ILE A 179 -3.79 9.01 -3.24
C ILE A 179 -4.92 9.13 -4.26
N LYS A 180 -6.03 9.81 -3.90
CA LYS A 180 -7.13 10.08 -4.84
C LYS A 180 -6.69 10.91 -6.06
N ASN A 181 -5.83 11.90 -5.85
CA ASN A 181 -5.33 12.73 -6.96
C ASN A 181 -4.42 11.92 -7.89
N LEU A 182 -3.51 11.11 -7.36
CA LEU A 182 -2.68 10.20 -8.16
C LEU A 182 -3.52 9.23 -9.00
N HIS A 183 -4.59 8.68 -8.41
CA HIS A 183 -5.53 7.83 -9.15
C HIS A 183 -6.22 8.60 -10.29
N LYS A 184 -6.69 9.83 -10.05
CA LYS A 184 -7.29 10.67 -11.09
C LYS A 184 -6.33 10.99 -12.24
N GLU A 185 -5.02 11.05 -11.96
CA GLU A 185 -3.96 11.19 -12.97
C GLU A 185 -3.67 9.87 -13.72
N GLY A 186 -4.36 8.78 -13.40
CA GLY A 186 -4.25 7.48 -14.05
C GLY A 186 -3.26 6.51 -13.39
N THR A 187 -2.74 6.82 -12.19
CA THR A 187 -1.87 5.90 -11.46
C THR A 187 -2.70 4.76 -10.88
N THR A 188 -2.33 3.51 -11.17
CA THR A 188 -2.90 2.32 -10.52
C THR A 188 -2.31 2.16 -9.14
N ILE A 189 -3.13 1.84 -8.14
CA ILE A 189 -2.70 1.83 -6.73
C ILE A 189 -3.10 0.53 -6.04
N LEU A 190 -2.13 -0.11 -5.38
CA LEU A 190 -2.38 -1.18 -4.41
C LEU A 190 -2.06 -0.65 -3.02
N LEU A 191 -3.10 -0.38 -2.23
CA LEU A 191 -3.00 0.23 -0.91
C LEU A 191 -3.15 -0.84 0.17
N VAL A 192 -2.19 -0.92 1.07
CA VAL A 192 -2.31 -1.68 2.33
C VAL A 192 -2.52 -0.70 3.46
N GLU A 193 -3.58 -0.90 4.23
CA GLU A 193 -3.92 -0.02 5.35
C GLU A 193 -4.52 -0.78 6.54
N GLN A 194 -4.26 -0.27 7.73
CA GLN A 194 -4.95 -0.69 8.94
C GLN A 194 -6.25 0.09 9.13
N ASN A 195 -6.28 1.37 8.72
CA ASN A 195 -7.49 2.18 8.70
C ASN A 195 -8.41 1.73 7.57
N ALA A 196 -9.12 0.62 7.81
CA ALA A 196 -9.97 0.00 6.81
C ALA A 196 -11.08 0.93 6.31
N GLN A 197 -11.66 1.77 7.18
CA GLN A 197 -12.71 2.72 6.77
C GLN A 197 -12.17 3.74 5.76
N ALA A 198 -11.04 4.36 6.05
CA ALA A 198 -10.45 5.33 5.14
C ALA A 198 -10.02 4.67 3.82
N ALA A 199 -9.37 3.50 3.87
CA ALA A 199 -8.93 2.79 2.68
C ALA A 199 -10.10 2.38 1.77
N LEU A 200 -11.15 1.76 2.34
CA LEU A 200 -12.33 1.34 1.58
C LEU A 200 -13.13 2.51 1.02
N SER A 201 -13.08 3.69 1.66
CA SER A 201 -13.81 4.89 1.20
C SER A 201 -13.29 5.44 -0.13
N ILE A 202 -12.05 5.10 -0.51
CA ILE A 202 -11.41 5.55 -1.75
C ILE A 202 -11.14 4.41 -2.73
N ALA A 203 -11.30 3.16 -2.30
CA ALA A 203 -10.98 1.99 -3.10
C ALA A 203 -12.12 1.61 -4.03
N ASP A 204 -11.78 1.25 -5.27
CA ASP A 204 -12.73 0.63 -6.21
C ASP A 204 -13.04 -0.80 -5.77
N ARG A 205 -12.01 -1.53 -5.29
CA ARG A 205 -12.11 -2.90 -4.81
C ARG A 205 -11.24 -3.11 -3.57
N GLY A 206 -11.70 -4.00 -2.69
CA GLY A 206 -10.97 -4.39 -1.49
C GLY A 206 -10.90 -5.89 -1.29
N TYR A 207 -9.83 -6.33 -0.65
CA TYR A 207 -9.64 -7.70 -0.18
C TYR A 207 -9.38 -7.67 1.31
N VAL A 208 -10.04 -8.53 2.06
CA VAL A 208 -9.87 -8.64 3.52
C VAL A 208 -8.96 -9.82 3.81
N LEU A 209 -7.81 -9.53 4.42
CA LEU A 209 -6.85 -10.55 4.84
C LEU A 209 -7.02 -10.88 6.32
N GLU A 210 -7.07 -12.18 6.61
CA GLU A 210 -7.06 -12.70 7.97
C GLU A 210 -6.14 -13.91 8.06
N THR A 211 -5.14 -13.85 8.92
CA THR A 211 -4.20 -14.97 9.20
C THR A 211 -3.62 -15.60 7.92
N GLY A 212 -3.23 -14.75 6.96
CA GLY A 212 -2.62 -15.15 5.69
C GLY A 212 -3.57 -15.66 4.61
N LYS A 213 -4.88 -15.44 4.76
CA LYS A 213 -5.90 -15.81 3.77
C LYS A 213 -6.77 -14.62 3.40
N ILE A 214 -7.29 -14.58 2.18
CA ILE A 214 -8.37 -13.68 1.80
C ILE A 214 -9.68 -14.32 2.27
N VAL A 215 -10.43 -13.58 3.12
CA VAL A 215 -11.69 -14.03 3.71
C VAL A 215 -12.90 -13.32 3.14
N ALA A 216 -12.71 -12.18 2.49
CA ALA A 216 -13.74 -11.46 1.76
C ALA A 216 -13.13 -10.60 0.65
N GLU A 217 -13.90 -10.36 -0.40
CA GLU A 217 -13.61 -9.42 -1.49
C GLU A 217 -14.89 -8.73 -1.92
N GLY A 218 -14.77 -7.54 -2.50
CA GLY A 218 -15.89 -6.78 -3.03
C GLY A 218 -15.46 -5.35 -3.37
N THR A 219 -16.39 -4.55 -3.87
CA THR A 219 -16.17 -3.11 -4.02
C THR A 219 -15.98 -2.45 -2.66
N GLY A 220 -15.27 -1.30 -2.63
CA GLY A 220 -15.10 -0.54 -1.39
C GLY A 220 -16.45 -0.24 -0.71
N ALA A 221 -17.48 0.11 -1.50
CA ALA A 221 -18.83 0.40 -1.01
C ALA A 221 -19.51 -0.84 -0.40
N GLU A 222 -19.42 -2.01 -1.05
CA GLU A 222 -19.99 -3.27 -0.53
C GLU A 222 -19.34 -3.68 0.78
N LEU A 223 -18.02 -3.61 0.86
CA LEU A 223 -17.29 -3.96 2.09
C LEU A 223 -17.59 -2.98 3.22
N LEU A 224 -17.70 -1.68 2.94
CA LEU A 224 -18.13 -0.67 3.92
C LEU A 224 -19.56 -0.89 4.41
N ALA A 225 -20.46 -1.40 3.55
CA ALA A 225 -21.84 -1.70 3.92
C ALA A 225 -21.99 -2.99 4.71
N SER A 226 -21.03 -3.93 4.60
CA SER A 226 -21.08 -5.26 5.22
C SER A 226 -21.08 -5.19 6.75
N PRO A 227 -22.11 -5.74 7.42
CA PRO A 227 -22.17 -5.77 8.89
C PRO A 227 -21.01 -6.57 9.51
N VAL A 228 -20.54 -7.61 8.83
CA VAL A 228 -19.43 -8.45 9.30
C VAL A 228 -18.13 -7.64 9.28
N ILE A 229 -17.87 -6.93 8.19
CA ILE A 229 -16.65 -6.10 8.05
C ILE A 229 -16.70 -4.90 9.01
N LYS A 230 -17.87 -4.26 9.17
CA LYS A 230 -18.08 -3.18 10.15
C LYS A 230 -17.69 -3.63 11.56
N ARG A 231 -18.20 -4.77 11.98
CA ARG A 231 -17.96 -5.31 13.33
C ARG A 231 -16.49 -5.73 13.54
N ALA A 232 -15.88 -6.34 12.53
CA ALA A 232 -14.53 -6.89 12.65
C ALA A 232 -13.42 -5.82 12.47
N TYR A 233 -13.62 -4.82 11.59
CA TYR A 233 -12.53 -3.95 11.10
C TYR A 233 -12.83 -2.44 11.16
N LEU A 234 -14.10 -2.01 11.33
CA LEU A 234 -14.47 -0.60 11.26
C LEU A 234 -14.91 -0.01 12.61
N GLY A 235 -14.73 -0.74 13.72
CA GLY A 235 -15.04 -0.23 15.08
C GLY A 235 -16.54 -0.16 15.36
N GLY A 236 -17.35 -1.05 14.77
CA GLY A 236 -18.79 -1.17 15.12
C GLY A 236 -18.97 -1.51 16.60
N GLU A 237 -19.96 -0.91 17.25
CA GLU A 237 -20.33 -1.20 18.63
C GLU A 237 -20.47 -2.71 18.85
N ARG A 238 -19.78 -3.23 19.85
CA ARG A 238 -20.08 -4.57 20.37
C ARG A 238 -21.46 -4.47 20.95
N GLU A 239 -22.46 -5.08 20.32
CA GLU A 239 -23.70 -5.38 21.04
C GLU A 239 -23.27 -6.17 22.27
N GLU A 240 -23.50 -5.62 23.46
CA GLU A 240 -23.33 -6.34 24.72
C GLU A 240 -24.23 -7.57 24.62
N GLU A 241 -23.63 -8.76 24.62
CA GLU A 241 -24.43 -9.99 24.83
C GLU A 241 -25.21 -9.80 26.11
N PRO A 242 -26.53 -10.03 26.13
CA PRO A 242 -27.31 -9.90 27.36
C PRO A 242 -26.70 -10.83 28.41
N GLU A 243 -26.31 -10.27 29.54
CA GLU A 243 -25.84 -11.01 30.70
C GLU A 243 -26.81 -12.17 30.94
N LYS A 244 -26.32 -13.41 30.82
CA LYS A 244 -27.09 -14.55 31.27
C LYS A 244 -27.31 -14.39 32.75
N GLU A 245 -28.53 -13.99 33.15
CA GLU A 245 -28.95 -13.96 34.53
C GLU A 245 -28.56 -15.29 35.19
N GLY A 246 -27.66 -15.17 36.17
CA GLY A 246 -27.21 -16.30 36.96
C GLY A 246 -28.35 -16.92 37.71
N ALA A 247 -28.71 -18.13 37.35
CA ALA A 247 -29.55 -18.99 38.17
C ALA A 247 -28.78 -19.32 39.47
N TYR A 248 -29.07 -18.60 40.52
CA TYR A 248 -28.68 -19.02 41.85
C TYR A 248 -29.55 -20.24 42.21
N TYR A 249 -28.94 -21.41 42.26
CA TYR A 249 -29.51 -22.54 42.95
C TYR A 249 -29.07 -22.50 44.42
N PHE A 250 -30.05 -22.46 45.29
CA PHE A 250 -29.91 -22.66 46.76
C PHE A 250 -29.55 -24.11 47.06
#